data_ccc441b91dbf6c280e0b4efdc25734cd
#
_entry.id   ccc441b91dbf6c280e0b4efdc25734cd
#
_cell.length_a   1.000
_cell.length_b   1.000
_cell.length_c   1.000
_cell.angle_alpha   90.00
_cell.angle_beta   90.00
_cell.angle_gamma   90.00
#
_symmetry.space_group_name_H-M   'P 1'
#
loop_
_entity.id
_entity.type
_entity.pdbx_description
1 polymer ?
#
loop_
_entity_poly.entity_id
_entity_poly.type
_entity_poly.pdbx_seq_one_letter_code
_entity_poly.pdbx_strand_id
1 'polypeptide(L)'
;MGNKYDVIIVGAGPGGIFSAYELVQKAPNLKVAVFEAGHALEKRHCPIDGDKIKSCINCKSCSIMSGFGGAGAFSDGKYNITNDFGGTLYEYIGKEKALELMQYVDEINMEYGGEGTRLYSTAGTKFKKLCLQNRLQLLNASVRHLGTDVNYIVLQNMYAWLKDRADFYFDTPVQHIEKREDGYQVICEEENYACGKCVVSVGRSGSKWMEKVCEEMSIPTSSNRVDLGVRVELPAVIFSHLTDELYESKIVYRTKQF
;
A
#
# COMPACT_ATOMS: atom_id res chain seq x y z
N MET A 1 30.68 -7.15 15.29
CA MET A 1 30.44 -7.36 13.84
C MET A 1 29.15 -6.66 13.54
N GLY A 2 29.19 -5.56 12.77
CA GLY A 2 28.00 -4.76 12.50
C GLY A 2 26.91 -5.59 11.81
N ASN A 3 25.66 -5.27 12.11
CA ASN A 3 24.49 -5.86 11.51
C ASN A 3 24.50 -5.59 9.99
N LYS A 4 25.01 -6.55 9.21
CA LYS A 4 25.12 -6.45 7.75
C LYS A 4 24.04 -7.30 7.10
N TYR A 5 23.28 -6.68 6.20
CA TYR A 5 22.24 -7.29 5.39
C TYR A 5 22.59 -7.21 3.91
N ASP A 6 22.06 -8.11 3.11
CA ASP A 6 22.13 -7.97 1.65
C ASP A 6 21.17 -6.90 1.18
N VAL A 7 19.95 -6.90 1.75
CA VAL A 7 18.91 -5.92 1.45
C VAL A 7 18.26 -5.40 2.74
N ILE A 8 18.16 -4.08 2.84
CA ILE A 8 17.31 -3.43 3.85
C ILE A 8 16.11 -2.79 3.15
N ILE A 9 14.93 -3.00 3.71
CA ILE A 9 13.67 -2.40 3.28
C ILE A 9 13.24 -1.42 4.37
N VAL A 10 12.97 -0.17 3.99
CA VAL A 10 12.46 0.87 4.88
C VAL A 10 10.97 1.08 4.63
N GLY A 11 10.15 0.73 5.62
CA GLY A 11 8.69 0.75 5.57
C GLY A 11 8.08 -0.65 5.40
N ALA A 12 7.19 -1.03 6.31
CA ALA A 12 6.43 -2.28 6.29
C ALA A 12 4.97 -2.08 5.82
N GLY A 13 4.74 -1.13 4.94
CA GLY A 13 3.49 -1.00 4.18
C GLY A 13 3.43 -2.04 3.04
N PRO A 14 2.37 -2.04 2.21
CA PRO A 14 2.22 -3.03 1.12
C PRO A 14 3.46 -3.15 0.24
N GLY A 15 4.07 -2.02 -0.18
CA GLY A 15 5.28 -2.06 -0.99
C GLY A 15 6.46 -2.77 -0.31
N GLY A 16 6.67 -2.54 0.99
CA GLY A 16 7.74 -3.21 1.75
C GLY A 16 7.45 -4.69 2.00
N ILE A 17 6.20 -5.03 2.32
CA ILE A 17 5.77 -6.42 2.54
C ILE A 17 5.97 -7.26 1.27
N PHE A 18 5.46 -6.78 0.12
CA PHE A 18 5.63 -7.51 -1.14
C PHE A 18 7.08 -7.51 -1.63
N SER A 19 7.87 -6.46 -1.34
CA SER A 19 9.32 -6.49 -1.61
C SER A 19 10.03 -7.57 -0.79
N ALA A 20 9.74 -7.66 0.50
CA ALA A 20 10.28 -8.71 1.37
C ALA A 20 9.84 -10.10 0.87
N TYR A 21 8.55 -10.28 0.58
CA TYR A 21 7.98 -11.52 0.07
C TYR A 21 8.72 -12.01 -1.19
N GLU A 22 8.85 -11.15 -2.20
CA GLU A 22 9.53 -11.50 -3.45
C GLU A 22 11.01 -11.84 -3.24
N LEU A 23 11.72 -11.08 -2.41
CA LEU A 23 13.13 -11.31 -2.14
C LEU A 23 13.37 -12.66 -1.47
N VAL A 24 12.65 -12.97 -0.40
CA VAL A 24 12.84 -14.22 0.34
C VAL A 24 12.32 -15.44 -0.42
N GLN A 25 11.32 -15.24 -1.29
CA GLN A 25 10.79 -16.29 -2.16
C GLN A 25 11.76 -16.66 -3.29
N LYS A 26 12.28 -15.63 -4.00
CA LYS A 26 13.13 -15.84 -5.18
C LYS A 26 14.61 -15.96 -4.87
N ALA A 27 15.06 -15.46 -3.73
CA ALA A 27 16.44 -15.48 -3.31
C ALA A 27 16.57 -15.80 -1.80
N PRO A 28 16.22 -17.01 -1.36
CA PRO A 28 16.10 -17.39 0.06
C PRO A 28 17.43 -17.32 0.84
N ASN A 29 18.55 -17.18 0.14
CA ASN A 29 19.86 -17.04 0.77
C ASN A 29 20.20 -15.57 1.12
N LEU A 30 19.40 -14.60 0.67
CA LEU A 30 19.63 -13.21 1.04
C LEU A 30 19.22 -12.94 2.47
N LYS A 31 20.07 -12.23 3.17
CA LYS A 31 19.77 -11.70 4.49
C LYS A 31 19.00 -10.38 4.32
N VAL A 32 17.70 -10.42 4.59
CA VAL A 32 16.77 -9.29 4.41
C VAL A 32 16.34 -8.75 5.76
N ALA A 33 16.31 -7.42 5.90
CA ALA A 33 15.71 -6.75 7.05
C ALA A 33 14.65 -5.73 6.60
N VAL A 34 13.60 -5.60 7.41
CA VAL A 34 12.52 -4.62 7.22
C VAL A 34 12.46 -3.71 8.44
N PHE A 35 12.64 -2.41 8.23
CA PHE A 35 12.54 -1.37 9.26
C PHE A 35 11.23 -0.63 9.14
N GLU A 36 10.48 -0.58 10.23
CA GLU A 36 9.18 0.11 10.31
C GLU A 36 9.15 1.05 11.50
N ALA A 37 8.74 2.29 11.24
CA ALA A 37 8.65 3.33 12.26
C ALA A 37 7.49 3.11 13.25
N GLY A 38 6.50 2.34 12.86
CA GLY A 38 5.33 2.01 13.68
C GLY A 38 5.38 0.59 14.22
N HIS A 39 4.27 0.21 14.84
CA HIS A 39 4.16 -1.04 15.60
C HIS A 39 3.98 -2.28 14.72
N ALA A 40 4.35 -3.45 15.27
CA ALA A 40 3.91 -4.75 14.76
C ALA A 40 2.37 -4.82 14.71
N LEU A 41 1.82 -5.67 13.83
CA LEU A 41 0.39 -5.69 13.51
C LEU A 41 -0.50 -5.82 14.75
N GLU A 42 -0.17 -6.74 15.64
CA GLU A 42 -0.92 -7.03 16.86
C GLU A 42 -0.86 -5.91 17.91
N LYS A 43 0.14 -5.03 17.83
CA LYS A 43 0.30 -3.87 18.72
C LYS A 43 -0.30 -2.59 18.17
N ARG A 44 -0.81 -2.63 16.96
CA ARG A 44 -1.44 -1.47 16.31
C ARG A 44 -2.83 -1.25 16.89
N HIS A 45 -2.93 -0.33 17.83
CA HIS A 45 -4.20 0.05 18.46
C HIS A 45 -4.33 1.56 18.56
N CYS A 46 -5.44 2.10 18.06
CA CYS A 46 -5.75 3.52 18.24
C CYS A 46 -6.32 3.74 19.65
N PRO A 47 -5.81 4.70 20.43
CA PRO A 47 -6.29 4.95 21.77
C PRO A 47 -7.69 5.57 21.83
N ILE A 48 -8.26 6.01 20.70
CA ILE A 48 -9.63 6.52 20.65
C ILE A 48 -10.60 5.37 20.95
N ASP A 49 -11.31 5.49 22.07
CA ASP A 49 -12.27 4.49 22.55
C ASP A 49 -13.74 5.01 22.52
N GLY A 50 -13.93 6.29 22.18
CA GLY A 50 -15.24 6.94 22.11
C GLY A 50 -15.81 7.34 23.47
N ASP A 51 -15.21 6.92 24.57
CA ASP A 51 -15.61 7.23 25.94
C ASP A 51 -14.61 8.16 26.64
N LYS A 52 -13.43 7.67 26.99
CA LYS A 52 -12.38 8.47 27.65
C LYS A 52 -11.60 9.33 26.64
N ILE A 53 -11.26 8.76 25.50
CA ILE A 53 -10.54 9.44 24.43
C ILE A 53 -11.43 9.54 23.20
N LYS A 54 -12.04 10.71 23.01
CA LYS A 54 -13.06 10.97 21.95
C LYS A 54 -12.46 11.53 20.67
N SER A 55 -11.25 12.03 20.71
CA SER A 55 -10.59 12.69 19.56
C SER A 55 -9.13 12.28 19.44
N CYS A 56 -8.53 12.53 18.27
CA CYS A 56 -7.12 12.21 18.01
C CYS A 56 -6.18 12.95 18.96
N ILE A 57 -5.31 12.20 19.64
CA ILE A 57 -4.29 12.73 20.58
C ILE A 57 -2.93 12.97 19.92
N ASN A 58 -2.85 12.83 18.59
CA ASN A 58 -1.61 13.02 17.81
C ASN A 58 -0.43 12.18 18.33
N CYS A 59 -0.62 10.86 18.40
CA CYS A 59 0.42 9.93 18.83
C CYS A 59 1.73 10.13 18.04
N LYS A 60 2.89 9.96 18.67
CA LYS A 60 4.22 10.04 18.03
C LYS A 60 4.31 9.09 16.82
N SER A 61 3.79 7.88 16.95
CA SER A 61 3.53 6.96 15.84
C SER A 61 2.04 6.64 15.80
N CYS A 62 1.38 6.98 14.69
CA CYS A 62 -0.06 6.76 14.54
C CYS A 62 -0.34 5.30 14.17
N SER A 63 -0.93 4.54 15.08
CA SER A 63 -1.24 3.11 14.87
C SER A 63 -2.19 2.85 13.69
N ILE A 64 -2.95 3.85 13.22
CA ILE A 64 -3.79 3.71 12.02
C ILE A 64 -2.97 3.91 10.74
N MET A 65 -2.00 4.83 10.75
CA MET A 65 -1.27 5.22 9.53
C MET A 65 0.07 4.49 9.37
N SER A 66 0.70 4.07 10.47
CA SER A 66 2.04 3.49 10.49
C SER A 66 2.03 2.13 11.19
N GLY A 67 3.01 1.28 10.87
CA GLY A 67 3.14 -0.08 11.36
C GLY A 67 2.97 -1.11 10.24
N PHE A 68 3.07 -2.38 10.59
CA PHE A 68 2.94 -3.48 9.62
C PHE A 68 1.61 -3.40 8.85
N GLY A 69 1.66 -3.48 7.53
CA GLY A 69 0.51 -3.28 6.64
C GLY A 69 0.26 -1.81 6.27
N GLY A 70 1.01 -0.85 6.86
CA GLY A 70 0.88 0.58 6.57
C GLY A 70 -0.52 1.13 6.85
N ALA A 71 -0.91 2.21 6.18
CA ALA A 71 -2.24 2.81 6.30
C ALA A 71 -3.36 1.89 5.76
N GLY A 72 -3.02 0.87 4.98
CA GLY A 72 -3.96 -0.09 4.42
C GLY A 72 -4.46 -1.14 5.41
N ALA A 73 -3.75 -1.38 6.53
CA ALA A 73 -4.06 -2.50 7.43
C ALA A 73 -5.46 -2.44 8.05
N PHE A 74 -5.96 -1.24 8.30
CA PHE A 74 -7.29 -1.00 8.88
C PHE A 74 -8.25 -0.34 7.87
N SER A 75 -7.94 -0.41 6.58
CA SER A 75 -8.85 0.01 5.52
C SER A 75 -9.82 -1.10 5.16
N ASP A 76 -10.68 -0.83 4.19
CA ASP A 76 -11.66 -1.79 3.66
C ASP A 76 -11.03 -2.91 2.80
N GLY A 77 -9.72 -2.97 2.68
CA GLY A 77 -9.01 -4.01 1.93
C GLY A 77 -9.40 -4.04 0.45
N LYS A 78 -9.46 -2.86 -0.16
CA LYS A 78 -9.80 -2.72 -1.57
C LYS A 78 -8.57 -2.77 -2.47
N TYR A 79 -8.58 -3.67 -3.42
CA TYR A 79 -7.55 -3.83 -4.45
C TYR A 79 -8.14 -3.57 -5.84
N ASN A 80 -7.62 -2.54 -6.51
CA ASN A 80 -8.03 -2.19 -7.87
C ASN A 80 -7.10 -2.88 -8.88
N ILE A 81 -7.67 -3.68 -9.76
CA ILE A 81 -6.97 -4.38 -10.85
C ILE A 81 -7.35 -3.69 -12.16
N THR A 82 -6.67 -2.60 -12.46
CA THR A 82 -6.96 -1.76 -13.63
C THR A 82 -5.81 -0.82 -13.95
N ASN A 83 -5.69 -0.43 -15.22
CA ASN A 83 -4.83 0.67 -15.67
C ASN A 83 -5.59 2.00 -15.86
N ASP A 84 -6.91 2.02 -15.65
CA ASP A 84 -7.73 3.20 -15.97
C ASP A 84 -7.72 4.23 -14.83
N PHE A 85 -7.32 3.79 -13.61
CA PHE A 85 -7.18 4.66 -12.43
C PHE A 85 -6.34 3.99 -11.34
N GLY A 86 -5.97 4.74 -10.30
CA GLY A 86 -5.27 4.23 -9.11
C GLY A 86 -3.74 4.25 -9.22
N GLY A 87 -3.19 4.69 -10.34
CA GLY A 87 -1.74 4.83 -10.53
C GLY A 87 -1.35 4.78 -11.99
N THR A 88 -0.07 4.97 -12.25
CA THR A 88 0.52 5.06 -13.60
C THR A 88 1.62 4.03 -13.84
N LEU A 89 1.59 2.91 -13.13
CA LEU A 89 2.59 1.84 -13.27
C LEU A 89 2.77 1.39 -14.73
N TYR A 90 1.67 1.38 -15.48
CA TYR A 90 1.69 1.01 -16.90
C TYR A 90 2.55 1.92 -17.79
N GLU A 91 2.83 3.15 -17.36
CA GLU A 91 3.74 4.07 -18.09
C GLU A 91 5.19 3.58 -18.04
N TYR A 92 5.56 2.81 -17.02
CA TYR A 92 6.91 2.29 -16.81
C TYR A 92 7.12 0.88 -17.35
N ILE A 93 6.12 0.00 -17.19
CA ILE A 93 6.27 -1.44 -17.51
C ILE A 93 5.32 -1.94 -18.59
N GLY A 94 4.46 -1.08 -19.13
CA GLY A 94 3.42 -1.43 -20.09
C GLY A 94 2.15 -1.95 -19.44
N LYS A 95 1.02 -1.81 -20.18
CA LYS A 95 -0.32 -2.10 -19.62
C LYS A 95 -0.55 -3.56 -19.28
N GLU A 96 -0.04 -4.48 -20.10
CA GLU A 96 -0.20 -5.92 -19.91
C GLU A 96 0.52 -6.37 -18.63
N LYS A 97 1.82 -6.06 -18.53
CA LYS A 97 2.62 -6.37 -17.33
C LYS A 97 2.08 -5.73 -16.05
N ALA A 98 1.55 -4.52 -16.14
CA ALA A 98 0.96 -3.85 -14.98
C ALA A 98 -0.28 -4.61 -14.48
N LEU A 99 -1.15 -5.08 -15.38
CA LEU A 99 -2.31 -5.90 -15.02
C LEU A 99 -1.90 -7.27 -14.48
N GLU A 100 -0.95 -7.95 -15.13
CA GLU A 100 -0.39 -9.23 -14.65
C GLU A 100 0.15 -9.10 -13.22
N LEU A 101 0.89 -8.03 -12.92
CA LEU A 101 1.42 -7.79 -11.59
C LEU A 101 0.31 -7.53 -10.56
N MET A 102 -0.74 -6.78 -10.92
CA MET A 102 -1.88 -6.56 -10.03
C MET A 102 -2.65 -7.86 -9.76
N GLN A 103 -2.80 -8.72 -10.77
CA GLN A 103 -3.42 -10.05 -10.64
C GLN A 103 -2.57 -10.96 -9.75
N TYR A 104 -1.26 -10.96 -9.93
CA TYR A 104 -0.33 -11.70 -9.09
C TYR A 104 -0.41 -11.29 -7.60
N VAL A 105 -0.54 -9.99 -7.33
CA VAL A 105 -0.76 -9.51 -5.96
C VAL A 105 -2.11 -9.99 -5.40
N ASP A 106 -3.16 -10.02 -6.23
CA ASP A 106 -4.47 -10.55 -5.82
C ASP A 106 -4.40 -12.04 -5.50
N GLU A 107 -3.69 -12.84 -6.31
CA GLU A 107 -3.47 -14.27 -6.09
C GLU A 107 -2.77 -14.52 -4.75
N ILE A 108 -1.72 -13.76 -4.43
CA ILE A 108 -1.04 -13.83 -3.13
C ILE A 108 -2.03 -13.52 -1.98
N ASN A 109 -2.82 -12.45 -2.12
CA ASN A 109 -3.82 -12.13 -1.10
C ASN A 109 -4.84 -13.27 -0.90
N MET A 110 -5.24 -13.96 -1.98
CA MET A 110 -6.13 -15.13 -1.89
C MET A 110 -5.46 -16.28 -1.14
N GLU A 111 -4.20 -16.59 -1.46
CA GLU A 111 -3.41 -17.64 -0.81
C GLU A 111 -3.26 -17.40 0.71
N TYR A 112 -3.10 -16.13 1.10
CA TYR A 112 -2.90 -15.78 2.52
C TYR A 112 -4.21 -15.51 3.30
N GLY A 113 -5.38 -15.87 2.77
CA GLY A 113 -6.63 -15.86 3.50
C GLY A 113 -7.76 -15.03 2.88
N GLY A 114 -7.52 -14.46 1.69
CA GLY A 114 -8.54 -13.73 0.94
C GLY A 114 -9.51 -14.63 0.17
N GLU A 115 -9.31 -15.96 0.18
CA GLU A 115 -10.15 -16.90 -0.55
C GLU A 115 -11.63 -16.77 -0.18
N GLY A 116 -12.50 -16.89 -1.20
CA GLY A 116 -13.95 -16.73 -1.03
C GLY A 116 -14.45 -15.30 -1.10
N THR A 117 -13.58 -14.29 -1.12
CA THR A 117 -14.01 -12.90 -1.29
C THR A 117 -14.39 -12.61 -2.74
N ARG A 118 -15.40 -11.74 -2.93
CA ARG A 118 -15.93 -11.43 -4.27
C ARG A 118 -14.97 -10.51 -5.04
N LEU A 119 -14.73 -10.88 -6.30
CA LEU A 119 -14.14 -9.98 -7.29
C LEU A 119 -15.25 -9.32 -8.09
N TYR A 120 -15.41 -8.02 -7.94
CA TYR A 120 -16.34 -7.21 -8.73
C TYR A 120 -15.68 -6.82 -10.06
N SER A 121 -16.47 -6.71 -11.12
CA SER A 121 -15.95 -6.35 -12.44
C SER A 121 -16.94 -5.49 -13.23
N THR A 122 -16.41 -4.54 -13.95
CA THR A 122 -17.17 -3.74 -14.94
C THR A 122 -17.32 -4.46 -16.28
N ALA A 123 -16.73 -5.63 -16.46
CA ALA A 123 -16.87 -6.43 -17.67
C ALA A 123 -18.31 -6.94 -17.81
N GLY A 124 -18.90 -6.72 -18.97
CA GLY A 124 -20.26 -7.22 -19.28
C GLY A 124 -21.41 -6.53 -18.56
N THR A 125 -21.15 -5.51 -17.73
CA THR A 125 -22.23 -4.80 -17.03
C THR A 125 -23.11 -3.97 -17.96
N LYS A 126 -24.43 -3.96 -17.67
CA LYS A 126 -25.40 -3.08 -18.36
C LYS A 126 -25.10 -1.59 -18.18
N PHE A 127 -24.44 -1.21 -17.10
CA PHE A 127 -24.11 0.19 -16.81
C PHE A 127 -23.16 0.80 -17.82
N LYS A 128 -22.32 0.02 -18.49
CA LYS A 128 -21.45 0.52 -19.56
C LYS A 128 -22.27 1.13 -20.71
N LYS A 129 -23.33 0.43 -21.14
CA LYS A 129 -24.25 0.94 -22.17
C LYS A 129 -25.03 2.16 -21.69
N LEU A 130 -25.51 2.12 -20.46
CA LEU A 130 -26.24 3.23 -19.85
C LEU A 130 -25.39 4.51 -19.75
N CYS A 131 -24.14 4.38 -19.34
CA CYS A 131 -23.19 5.49 -19.31
C CYS A 131 -23.01 6.10 -20.70
N LEU A 132 -22.74 5.28 -21.71
CA LEU A 132 -22.54 5.74 -23.09
C LEU A 132 -23.79 6.48 -23.64
N GLN A 133 -24.98 5.99 -23.36
CA GLN A 133 -26.25 6.63 -23.77
C GLN A 133 -26.42 8.02 -23.12
N ASN A 134 -25.79 8.27 -21.98
CA ASN A 134 -25.84 9.53 -21.24
C ASN A 134 -24.56 10.37 -21.38
N ARG A 135 -23.72 10.09 -22.38
CA ARG A 135 -22.42 10.78 -22.59
C ARG A 135 -21.45 10.65 -21.42
N LEU A 136 -21.58 9.56 -20.69
CA LEU A 136 -20.69 9.19 -19.58
C LEU A 136 -19.81 8.03 -20.03
N GLN A 137 -18.64 7.89 -19.42
CA GLN A 137 -17.74 6.76 -19.62
C GLN A 137 -17.53 6.02 -18.31
N LEU A 138 -17.98 4.77 -18.24
CA LEU A 138 -17.62 3.87 -17.15
C LEU A 138 -16.21 3.33 -17.41
N LEU A 139 -15.28 3.56 -16.47
CA LEU A 139 -13.93 3.04 -16.56
C LEU A 139 -13.91 1.52 -16.30
N ASN A 140 -12.98 0.83 -16.98
CA ASN A 140 -12.86 -0.61 -16.80
C ASN A 140 -12.06 -0.91 -15.55
N ALA A 141 -12.57 -1.83 -14.73
CA ALA A 141 -11.88 -2.30 -13.55
C ALA A 141 -12.38 -3.67 -13.12
N SER A 142 -11.50 -4.43 -12.48
CA SER A 142 -11.85 -5.45 -11.51
C SER A 142 -11.44 -4.97 -10.13
N VAL A 143 -12.30 -5.18 -9.14
CA VAL A 143 -12.08 -4.69 -7.77
C VAL A 143 -12.27 -5.84 -6.80
N ARG A 144 -11.21 -6.21 -6.10
CA ARG A 144 -11.29 -7.12 -4.95
C ARG A 144 -11.58 -6.30 -3.70
N HIS A 145 -12.60 -6.71 -2.97
CA HIS A 145 -12.93 -6.13 -1.69
C HIS A 145 -12.85 -7.20 -0.61
N LEU A 146 -11.80 -7.14 0.21
CA LEU A 146 -11.59 -8.09 1.30
C LEU A 146 -12.45 -7.76 2.52
N GLY A 147 -12.71 -6.48 2.75
CA GLY A 147 -13.19 -6.00 4.05
C GLY A 147 -12.06 -5.91 5.07
N THR A 148 -12.30 -5.16 6.13
CA THR A 148 -11.27 -4.89 7.16
C THR A 148 -10.79 -6.18 7.85
N ASP A 149 -11.71 -7.07 8.18
CA ASP A 149 -11.39 -8.30 8.94
C ASP A 149 -10.56 -9.28 8.11
N VAL A 150 -10.95 -9.55 6.85
CA VAL A 150 -10.21 -10.44 5.97
C VAL A 150 -8.86 -9.84 5.59
N ASN A 151 -8.81 -8.52 5.35
CA ASN A 151 -7.55 -7.83 5.09
C ASN A 151 -6.56 -7.96 6.27
N TYR A 152 -7.05 -7.90 7.50
CA TYR A 152 -6.24 -8.13 8.69
C TYR A 152 -5.71 -9.58 8.75
N ILE A 153 -6.55 -10.58 8.43
CA ILE A 153 -6.16 -12.00 8.37
C ILE A 153 -5.06 -12.22 7.32
N VAL A 154 -5.21 -11.65 6.14
CA VAL A 154 -4.19 -11.73 5.07
C VAL A 154 -2.86 -11.17 5.56
N LEU A 155 -2.86 -10.00 6.16
CA LEU A 155 -1.65 -9.38 6.70
C LEU A 155 -1.02 -10.20 7.83
N GLN A 156 -1.83 -10.77 8.71
CA GLN A 156 -1.37 -11.63 9.81
C GLN A 156 -0.69 -12.89 9.29
N ASN A 157 -1.28 -13.54 8.29
CA ASN A 157 -0.73 -14.75 7.68
C ASN A 157 0.56 -14.43 6.90
N MET A 158 0.59 -13.34 6.14
CA MET A 158 1.81 -12.88 5.46
C MET A 158 2.93 -12.59 6.47
N TYR A 159 2.63 -11.91 7.57
CA TYR A 159 3.61 -11.65 8.61
C TYR A 159 4.13 -12.95 9.26
N ALA A 160 3.24 -13.87 9.59
CA ALA A 160 3.60 -15.18 10.16
C ALA A 160 4.56 -15.95 9.25
N TRP A 161 4.39 -15.86 7.94
CA TRP A 161 5.28 -16.48 6.96
C TRP A 161 6.61 -15.73 6.80
N LEU A 162 6.58 -14.39 6.79
CA LEU A 162 7.76 -13.54 6.57
C LEU A 162 8.70 -13.49 7.77
N LYS A 163 8.20 -13.48 9.01
CA LYS A 163 9.00 -13.30 10.23
C LYS A 163 10.08 -14.36 10.45
N ASP A 164 9.90 -15.55 9.84
CA ASP A 164 10.87 -16.65 9.93
C ASP A 164 11.92 -16.59 8.79
N ARG A 165 11.80 -15.59 7.87
CA ARG A 165 12.59 -15.48 6.63
C ARG A 165 13.28 -14.15 6.46
N ALA A 166 12.84 -13.13 7.19
CA ALA A 166 13.42 -11.79 7.20
C ALA A 166 13.37 -11.22 8.62
N ASP A 167 14.34 -10.39 8.98
CA ASP A 167 14.38 -9.70 10.26
C ASP A 167 13.47 -8.47 10.21
N PHE A 168 12.56 -8.32 11.20
CA PHE A 168 11.66 -7.16 11.29
C PHE A 168 12.01 -6.32 12.52
N TYR A 169 12.23 -5.03 12.28
CA TYR A 169 12.50 -4.02 13.30
C TYR A 169 11.32 -3.04 13.34
N PHE A 170 10.43 -3.23 14.30
CA PHE A 170 9.29 -2.33 14.55
C PHE A 170 9.69 -1.26 15.56
N ASP A 171 8.93 -0.17 15.58
CA ASP A 171 9.21 0.99 16.43
C ASP A 171 10.61 1.57 16.21
N THR A 172 11.18 1.32 15.03
CA THR A 172 12.55 1.65 14.66
C THR A 172 12.57 2.58 13.45
N PRO A 173 12.30 3.87 13.64
CA PRO A 173 12.33 4.85 12.57
C PRO A 173 13.75 5.03 12.03
N VAL A 174 13.91 4.89 10.72
CA VAL A 174 15.14 5.23 10.02
C VAL A 174 15.26 6.75 9.96
N GLN A 175 16.40 7.27 10.43
CA GLN A 175 16.67 8.71 10.45
C GLN A 175 17.31 9.18 9.14
N HIS A 176 18.37 8.47 8.70
CA HIS A 176 19.13 8.78 7.50
C HIS A 176 19.52 7.52 6.73
N ILE A 177 19.79 7.70 5.44
CA ILE A 177 20.39 6.68 4.58
C ILE A 177 21.63 7.30 3.94
N GLU A 178 22.79 6.69 4.16
CA GLU A 178 24.04 7.15 3.57
C GLU A 178 24.53 6.16 2.52
N LYS A 179 24.95 6.67 1.36
CA LYS A 179 25.62 5.88 0.35
C LYS A 179 27.07 5.60 0.75
N ARG A 180 27.52 4.36 0.61
CA ARG A 180 28.89 3.92 0.84
C ARG A 180 29.46 3.32 -0.45
N GLU A 181 30.76 3.05 -0.48
CA GLU A 181 31.42 2.46 -1.66
C GLU A 181 30.81 1.11 -2.07
N ASP A 182 30.48 0.27 -1.07
CA ASP A 182 29.96 -1.09 -1.25
C ASP A 182 28.48 -1.26 -0.90
N GLY A 183 27.69 -0.17 -0.84
CA GLY A 183 26.27 -0.24 -0.54
C GLY A 183 25.74 0.98 0.19
N TYR A 184 24.98 0.73 1.26
CA TYR A 184 24.30 1.78 2.02
C TYR A 184 24.44 1.53 3.52
N GLN A 185 24.39 2.61 4.28
CA GLN A 185 24.26 2.59 5.72
C GLN A 185 22.91 3.21 6.10
N VAL A 186 22.10 2.43 6.79
CA VAL A 186 20.81 2.85 7.36
C VAL A 186 21.05 3.22 8.81
N ILE A 187 20.71 4.46 9.16
CA ILE A 187 20.97 5.06 10.46
C ILE A 187 19.67 5.14 11.24
N CYS A 188 19.62 4.48 12.37
CA CYS A 188 18.51 4.53 13.33
C CYS A 188 18.99 5.21 14.64
N GLU A 189 18.08 5.40 15.57
CA GLU A 189 18.39 6.10 16.83
C GLU A 189 19.42 5.35 17.69
N GLU A 190 19.28 4.02 17.77
CA GLU A 190 20.11 3.20 18.65
C GLU A 190 21.31 2.57 17.91
N GLU A 191 21.11 2.13 16.68
CA GLU A 191 22.12 1.37 15.93
C GLU A 191 22.13 1.75 14.45
N ASN A 192 23.26 1.45 13.80
CA ASN A 192 23.44 1.59 12.36
C ASN A 192 23.59 0.24 11.69
N TYR A 193 22.98 0.12 10.50
CA TYR A 193 22.93 -1.13 9.75
C TYR A 193 23.50 -0.93 8.35
N ALA A 194 24.37 -1.83 7.91
CA ALA A 194 24.94 -1.80 6.57
C ALA A 194 24.17 -2.76 5.65
N CYS A 195 23.99 -2.38 4.37
CA CYS A 195 23.41 -3.28 3.38
C CYS A 195 23.97 -3.03 1.98
N GLY A 196 23.93 -4.07 1.15
CA GLY A 196 24.29 -3.96 -0.27
C GLY A 196 23.27 -3.19 -1.08
N LYS A 197 21.98 -3.34 -0.77
CA LYS A 197 20.86 -2.64 -1.42
C LYS A 197 19.89 -2.10 -0.37
N CYS A 198 19.30 -0.94 -0.67
CA CYS A 198 18.26 -0.34 0.17
C CYS A 198 17.01 -0.08 -0.65
N VAL A 199 15.87 -0.60 -0.21
CA VAL A 199 14.54 -0.35 -0.79
C VAL A 199 13.80 0.60 0.14
N VAL A 200 13.37 1.76 -0.37
CA VAL A 200 12.59 2.72 0.41
C VAL A 200 11.13 2.64 -0.04
N SER A 201 10.25 2.23 0.87
CA SER A 201 8.84 1.97 0.63
C SER A 201 7.95 2.66 1.67
N VAL A 202 8.27 3.89 2.01
CA VAL A 202 7.50 4.69 2.95
C VAL A 202 6.24 5.26 2.31
N GLY A 203 5.17 5.28 3.09
CA GLY A 203 3.89 5.85 2.66
C GLY A 203 3.83 7.38 2.83
N ARG A 204 2.61 7.91 2.76
CA ARG A 204 2.35 9.36 2.90
C ARG A 204 2.86 9.95 4.22
N SER A 205 2.82 9.19 5.30
CA SER A 205 3.37 9.63 6.59
C SER A 205 4.88 9.86 6.55
N GLY A 206 5.60 9.14 5.67
CA GLY A 206 7.04 9.28 5.47
C GLY A 206 7.45 10.25 4.35
N SER A 207 6.50 10.95 3.69
CA SER A 207 6.80 11.77 2.51
C SER A 207 7.84 12.87 2.77
N LYS A 208 7.71 13.59 3.88
CA LYS A 208 8.68 14.64 4.27
C LYS A 208 10.07 14.09 4.58
N TRP A 209 10.13 12.92 5.20
CA TRP A 209 11.38 12.22 5.43
C TRP A 209 12.01 11.77 4.11
N MET A 210 11.21 11.24 3.18
CA MET A 210 11.69 10.83 1.86
C MET A 210 12.20 12.02 1.03
N GLU A 211 11.54 13.17 1.09
CA GLU A 211 12.00 14.41 0.46
C GLU A 211 13.42 14.77 0.95
N LYS A 212 13.64 14.74 2.27
CA LYS A 212 14.95 14.97 2.87
C LYS A 212 16.01 13.94 2.43
N VAL A 213 15.66 12.66 2.38
CA VAL A 213 16.55 11.60 1.86
C VAL A 213 16.92 11.86 0.40
N CYS A 214 15.97 12.27 -0.44
CA CYS A 214 16.23 12.63 -1.82
C CYS A 214 17.20 13.83 -1.94
N GLU A 215 17.01 14.87 -1.12
CA GLU A 215 17.90 16.03 -1.07
C GLU A 215 19.32 15.61 -0.65
N GLU A 216 19.47 14.87 0.46
CA GLU A 216 20.77 14.37 0.97
C GLU A 216 21.50 13.50 -0.04
N MET A 217 20.78 12.70 -0.82
CA MET A 217 21.34 11.81 -1.84
C MET A 217 21.42 12.44 -3.23
N SER A 218 21.06 13.71 -3.38
CA SER A 218 21.02 14.42 -4.67
C SER A 218 20.14 13.73 -5.72
N ILE A 219 19.01 13.15 -5.29
CA ILE A 219 18.01 12.54 -6.17
C ILE A 219 17.00 13.61 -6.57
N PRO A 220 16.86 13.93 -7.86
CA PRO A 220 15.91 14.94 -8.32
C PRO A 220 14.47 14.50 -8.06
N THR A 221 13.64 15.42 -7.58
CA THR A 221 12.21 15.20 -7.36
C THR A 221 11.38 16.17 -8.17
N SER A 222 10.14 15.78 -8.46
CA SER A 222 9.16 16.65 -9.11
C SER A 222 7.79 16.50 -8.42
N SER A 223 6.99 17.57 -8.47
CA SER A 223 5.64 17.53 -7.94
C SER A 223 4.76 16.56 -8.72
N ASN A 224 4.00 15.76 -7.99
CA ASN A 224 2.99 14.88 -8.57
C ASN A 224 1.70 15.65 -8.87
N ARG A 225 0.90 15.10 -9.79
CA ARG A 225 -0.48 15.54 -9.99
C ARG A 225 -1.31 15.26 -8.74
N VAL A 226 -2.26 16.14 -8.45
CA VAL A 226 -3.24 15.95 -7.39
C VAL A 226 -4.64 16.03 -7.98
N ASP A 227 -5.54 15.19 -7.48
CA ASP A 227 -6.95 15.23 -7.80
C ASP A 227 -7.66 16.09 -6.75
N LEU A 228 -8.46 17.04 -7.21
CA LEU A 228 -9.34 17.84 -6.36
C LEU A 228 -10.78 17.41 -6.60
N GLY A 229 -11.54 17.26 -5.52
CA GLY A 229 -12.91 16.84 -5.63
C GLY A 229 -13.74 17.19 -4.41
N VAL A 230 -15.05 17.01 -4.55
CA VAL A 230 -16.03 17.17 -3.48
C VAL A 230 -16.51 15.80 -3.04
N ARG A 231 -16.45 15.52 -1.74
CA ARG A 231 -17.10 14.34 -1.18
C ARG A 231 -18.59 14.61 -1.05
N VAL A 232 -19.39 13.72 -1.65
CA VAL A 232 -20.85 13.75 -1.56
C VAL A 232 -21.32 12.50 -0.83
N GLU A 233 -22.15 12.68 0.19
CA GLU A 233 -22.76 11.60 0.94
C GLU A 233 -24.26 11.54 0.65
N LEU A 234 -24.74 10.36 0.34
CA LEU A 234 -26.12 10.08 -0.03
C LEU A 234 -26.60 8.82 0.69
N PRO A 235 -27.91 8.68 0.97
CA PRO A 235 -28.46 7.43 1.45
C PRO A 235 -28.11 6.26 0.52
N ALA A 236 -27.65 5.15 1.09
CA ALA A 236 -27.16 3.99 0.32
C ALA A 236 -28.18 3.47 -0.70
N VAL A 237 -29.47 3.54 -0.40
CA VAL A 237 -30.57 3.10 -1.29
C VAL A 237 -30.57 3.80 -2.65
N ILE A 238 -30.02 5.02 -2.74
CA ILE A 238 -29.99 5.78 -4.02
C ILE A 238 -29.01 5.13 -5.01
N PHE A 239 -27.89 4.60 -4.54
CA PHE A 239 -26.84 3.99 -5.36
C PHE A 239 -26.76 2.46 -5.22
N SER A 240 -27.62 1.80 -4.43
CA SER A 240 -27.58 0.35 -4.23
C SER A 240 -27.57 -0.42 -5.56
N HIS A 241 -28.34 0.04 -6.56
CA HIS A 241 -28.38 -0.58 -7.89
C HIS A 241 -27.02 -0.59 -8.62
N LEU A 242 -26.09 0.31 -8.27
CA LEU A 242 -24.71 0.35 -8.78
C LEU A 242 -23.76 -0.41 -7.86
N THR A 243 -23.84 -0.12 -6.55
CA THR A 243 -22.87 -0.64 -5.57
C THR A 243 -23.02 -2.13 -5.33
N ASP A 244 -24.24 -2.69 -5.44
CA ASP A 244 -24.48 -4.13 -5.29
C ASP A 244 -23.89 -4.92 -6.46
N GLU A 245 -23.83 -4.33 -7.67
CA GLU A 245 -23.27 -4.98 -8.86
C GLU A 245 -21.76 -4.73 -9.00
N LEU A 246 -21.32 -3.48 -8.83
CA LEU A 246 -19.97 -3.01 -9.18
C LEU A 246 -19.11 -2.73 -7.93
N TYR A 247 -19.69 -2.73 -6.74
CA TYR A 247 -19.11 -2.26 -5.48
C TYR A 247 -18.67 -0.78 -5.57
N GLU A 248 -17.70 -0.47 -6.41
CA GLU A 248 -17.24 0.89 -6.71
C GLU A 248 -17.16 1.07 -8.24
N SER A 249 -17.79 2.13 -8.72
CA SER A 249 -17.72 2.50 -10.12
C SER A 249 -17.05 3.86 -10.28
N LYS A 250 -16.17 3.99 -11.27
CA LYS A 250 -15.61 5.28 -11.68
C LYS A 250 -16.17 5.66 -13.02
N ILE A 251 -16.88 6.80 -13.02
CA ILE A 251 -17.56 7.33 -14.18
C ILE A 251 -16.95 8.67 -14.53
N VAL A 252 -16.55 8.82 -15.77
CA VAL A 252 -15.99 10.06 -16.31
C VAL A 252 -17.03 10.79 -17.12
N TYR A 253 -17.18 12.06 -16.84
CA TYR A 253 -17.94 13.01 -17.67
C TYR A 253 -16.99 14.11 -18.13
N ARG A 254 -16.85 14.28 -19.44
CA ARG A 254 -16.03 15.33 -20.03
C ARG A 254 -16.89 16.54 -20.34
N THR A 255 -16.58 17.66 -19.72
CA THR A 255 -17.19 18.95 -20.03
C THR A 255 -16.48 19.62 -21.20
N LYS A 256 -16.99 20.78 -21.64
CA LYS A 256 -16.31 21.58 -22.68
C LYS A 256 -15.05 22.27 -22.16
N GLN A 257 -14.90 22.40 -20.85
CA GLN A 257 -13.79 23.10 -20.20
C GLN A 257 -12.76 22.13 -19.61
N PHE A 258 -13.19 20.92 -19.30
CA PHE A 258 -12.35 19.91 -18.67
C PHE A 258 -12.54 18.55 -19.33
#